data_cd1f9f0496bd18ac6ff7a6077d81b63a
#
_entry.id   cd1f9f0496bd18ac6ff7a6077d81b63a
#
_cell.length_a   1.000
_cell.length_b   1.000
_cell.length_c   1.000
_cell.angle_alpha   90.00
_cell.angle_beta   90.00
_cell.angle_gamma   90.00
#
_symmetry.space_group_name_H-M   'P 1'
#
loop_
_entity.id
_entity.type
_entity.pdbx_description
1 polymer ?
#
loop_
_entity_poly.entity_id
_entity_poly.type
_entity_poly.pdbx_seq_one_letter_code
_entity_poly.pdbx_strand_id
1 'polypeptide(L)'
;MQNSIRTPYDRVVMAVPVTIPYVRYSIESAQWWIGRALKALVDGAGITPRDIDGFCVSSFTAGLDSGISLTQHFGLCVRWIDTIPLGGASAIAALRRAARAVQAGDASIVACVAGDTNHVDSFRYTLENFSRFNQDAVYPYGAGGANASFALIARNYMRTFGARREDFGKIAVAQRSNALRNPHALMKAPLTIEQYMAARPIADPIHLFDCVMPCAGAEAFLVMSEDVAASLKLPAVKILSTIERHNAFGDDPVQVRGGWAVDVDELYAMAGIKPDDLDFVQTYDDYPVISMMQFEDLGFCRKGEGPDFVRQHDLTIDGSFPHNTSGGQLSVGQAGAGGAYLGVVEAMRQVLGQAGPTQVRDARIGLASGFGMINYDRGLASGAAILAGPGS
;
A
#
# COMPACT_ATOMS: atom_id res chain seq x y z
N MET A 1 -10.23 27.81 11.61
CA MET A 1 -9.59 26.78 12.44
C MET A 1 -8.10 26.99 12.34
N GLN A 2 -7.39 27.12 13.48
CA GLN A 2 -5.94 27.25 13.45
C GLN A 2 -5.33 26.00 12.78
N ASN A 3 -4.52 26.20 11.75
CA ASN A 3 -3.67 25.16 11.22
C ASN A 3 -2.72 24.70 12.33
N SER A 4 -3.07 23.65 13.06
CA SER A 4 -2.14 22.99 13.95
C SER A 4 -1.11 22.27 13.06
N ILE A 5 0.10 22.81 13.00
CA ILE A 5 1.22 22.12 12.35
C ILE A 5 1.35 20.75 13.02
N ARG A 6 1.23 19.67 12.24
CA ARG A 6 1.43 18.32 12.75
C ARG A 6 2.86 18.17 13.28
N THR A 7 3.01 17.44 14.37
CA THR A 7 4.35 17.20 14.96
C THR A 7 5.21 16.39 13.98
N PRO A 8 6.44 16.81 13.65
CA PRO A 8 7.39 16.04 12.86
C PRO A 8 7.67 14.65 13.42
N TYR A 9 8.27 13.78 12.63
CA TYR A 9 8.70 12.43 13.05
C TYR A 9 10.17 12.39 13.49
N ASP A 10 10.58 13.44 14.25
CA ASP A 10 11.95 13.55 14.72
C ASP A 10 12.37 12.33 15.53
N ARG A 11 13.59 11.83 15.27
CA ARG A 11 14.23 10.72 15.98
C ARG A 11 13.49 9.39 15.91
N VAL A 12 12.57 9.22 14.96
CA VAL A 12 11.90 7.93 14.69
C VAL A 12 12.17 7.51 13.25
N VAL A 13 12.51 6.25 13.07
CA VAL A 13 12.89 5.67 11.79
C VAL A 13 12.20 4.34 11.55
N MET A 14 12.18 3.94 10.29
CA MET A 14 11.81 2.61 9.85
C MET A 14 13.07 1.80 9.53
N ALA A 15 13.03 0.50 9.75
CA ALA A 15 14.12 -0.41 9.44
C ALA A 15 13.61 -1.79 9.03
N VAL A 16 14.48 -2.59 8.44
CA VAL A 16 14.24 -4.01 8.10
C VAL A 16 12.99 -4.21 7.24
N PRO A 17 12.99 -3.78 5.96
CA PRO A 17 11.89 -4.06 5.03
C PRO A 17 11.86 -5.57 4.71
N VAL A 18 10.73 -6.22 4.97
CA VAL A 18 10.54 -7.67 4.78
C VAL A 18 9.41 -7.94 3.83
N THR A 19 9.64 -8.82 2.85
CA THR A 19 8.63 -9.48 2.01
C THR A 19 8.78 -10.99 2.18
N ILE A 20 7.71 -11.66 2.56
CA ILE A 20 7.62 -13.12 2.39
C ILE A 20 7.06 -13.38 1.01
N PRO A 21 7.81 -14.06 0.11
CA PRO A 21 7.45 -14.22 -1.29
C PRO A 21 6.03 -14.73 -1.47
N TYR A 22 5.27 -14.09 -2.34
CA TYR A 22 3.87 -14.39 -2.56
C TYR A 22 3.68 -15.69 -3.32
N VAL A 23 2.63 -16.42 -2.99
CA VAL A 23 2.17 -17.60 -3.72
C VAL A 23 0.69 -17.48 -4.05
N ARG A 24 0.31 -17.95 -5.24
CA ARG A 24 -1.07 -17.82 -5.69
C ARG A 24 -2.08 -18.50 -4.75
N TYR A 25 -1.75 -19.67 -4.26
CA TYR A 25 -2.56 -20.45 -3.33
C TYR A 25 -1.70 -21.00 -2.21
N SER A 26 -2.25 -21.06 -1.01
CA SER A 26 -1.58 -21.60 0.18
C SER A 26 -2.55 -22.40 1.01
N ILE A 27 -2.06 -23.49 1.59
CA ILE A 27 -2.75 -24.25 2.64
C ILE A 27 -2.39 -23.73 4.03
N GLU A 28 -1.36 -22.87 4.12
CA GLU A 28 -0.92 -22.30 5.37
C GLU A 28 -1.88 -21.20 5.84
N SER A 29 -2.00 -21.05 7.15
CA SER A 29 -2.87 -20.02 7.75
C SER A 29 -2.27 -18.62 7.67
N ALA A 30 -3.10 -17.58 7.89
CA ALA A 30 -2.62 -16.21 8.00
C ALA A 30 -1.58 -16.06 9.13
N GLN A 31 -1.78 -16.76 10.26
CA GLN A 31 -0.85 -16.78 11.39
C GLN A 31 0.53 -17.31 10.98
N TRP A 32 0.59 -18.31 10.10
CA TRP A 32 1.85 -18.81 9.58
C TRP A 32 2.58 -17.75 8.74
N TRP A 33 1.87 -17.05 7.84
CA TRP A 33 2.44 -15.99 7.01
C TRP A 33 2.94 -14.82 7.84
N ILE A 34 2.15 -14.37 8.83
CA ILE A 34 2.52 -13.31 9.77
C ILE A 34 3.75 -13.75 10.60
N GLY A 35 3.77 -14.99 11.08
CA GLY A 35 4.89 -15.53 11.86
C GLY A 35 6.19 -15.60 11.06
N ARG A 36 6.11 -15.94 9.75
CA ARG A 36 7.26 -15.91 8.85
C ARG A 36 7.83 -14.50 8.67
N ALA A 37 6.94 -13.50 8.52
CA ALA A 37 7.35 -12.11 8.41
C ALA A 37 7.97 -11.60 9.71
N LEU A 38 7.35 -11.90 10.86
CA LEU A 38 7.90 -11.55 12.17
C LEU A 38 9.27 -12.19 12.41
N LYS A 39 9.43 -13.48 12.07
CA LYS A 39 10.74 -14.15 12.15
C LYS A 39 11.78 -13.44 11.27
N ALA A 40 11.43 -13.06 10.05
CA ALA A 40 12.35 -12.37 9.16
C ALA A 40 12.73 -10.96 9.68
N LEU A 41 11.81 -10.24 10.36
CA LEU A 41 12.13 -9.00 11.05
C LEU A 41 13.16 -9.22 12.18
N VAL A 42 12.92 -10.22 13.02
CA VAL A 42 13.80 -10.58 14.16
C VAL A 42 15.19 -10.96 13.66
N ASP A 43 15.24 -11.85 12.66
CA ASP A 43 16.51 -12.30 12.06
C ASP A 43 17.25 -11.12 11.40
N GLY A 44 16.54 -10.28 10.63
CA GLY A 44 17.09 -9.13 9.91
C GLY A 44 17.59 -8.01 10.82
N ALA A 45 16.99 -7.86 11.99
CA ALA A 45 17.43 -6.89 12.99
C ALA A 45 18.52 -7.44 13.95
N GLY A 46 18.74 -8.76 13.96
CA GLY A 46 19.65 -9.39 14.90
C GLY A 46 19.17 -9.29 16.36
N ILE A 47 17.86 -9.30 16.58
CA ILE A 47 17.20 -9.20 17.89
C ILE A 47 16.48 -10.50 18.24
N THR A 48 15.83 -10.51 19.39
CA THR A 48 14.95 -11.61 19.83
C THR A 48 13.48 -11.15 19.85
N PRO A 49 12.50 -12.07 19.87
CA PRO A 49 11.09 -11.69 20.05
C PRO A 49 10.83 -10.87 21.32
N ARG A 50 11.65 -11.00 22.34
CA ARG A 50 11.53 -10.28 23.63
C ARG A 50 11.93 -8.81 23.53
N ASP A 51 12.69 -8.44 22.51
CA ASP A 51 13.12 -7.06 22.28
C ASP A 51 12.02 -6.23 21.59
N ILE A 52 10.99 -6.91 21.02
CA ILE A 52 9.83 -6.27 20.44
C ILE A 52 8.82 -5.98 21.53
N ASP A 53 8.62 -4.69 21.85
CA ASP A 53 7.70 -4.22 22.89
C ASP A 53 6.47 -3.50 22.33
N GLY A 54 6.36 -3.40 20.99
CA GLY A 54 5.18 -2.95 20.27
C GLY A 54 4.83 -3.87 19.10
N PHE A 55 3.54 -4.15 18.88
CA PHE A 55 3.07 -5.00 17.79
C PHE A 55 1.87 -4.40 17.11
N CYS A 56 1.97 -4.21 15.80
CA CYS A 56 0.90 -3.72 14.95
C CYS A 56 0.63 -4.72 13.83
N VAL A 57 -0.61 -5.20 13.72
CA VAL A 57 -0.97 -6.23 12.76
C VAL A 57 -2.14 -5.82 11.88
N SER A 58 -2.08 -6.23 10.60
CA SER A 58 -3.16 -6.10 9.63
C SER A 58 -3.39 -7.43 8.93
N SER A 59 -4.62 -7.94 8.92
CA SER A 59 -4.99 -9.17 8.20
C SER A 59 -6.50 -9.22 7.98
N PHE A 60 -6.93 -9.81 6.86
CA PHE A 60 -8.34 -10.10 6.59
C PHE A 60 -8.74 -11.51 7.02
N THR A 61 -7.78 -12.41 7.19
CA THR A 61 -8.04 -13.85 7.39
C THR A 61 -7.52 -14.40 8.73
N ALA A 62 -6.92 -13.55 9.58
CA ALA A 62 -6.37 -13.99 10.87
C ALA A 62 -7.38 -14.14 12.02
N GLY A 63 -8.60 -13.57 11.88
CA GLY A 63 -9.64 -13.64 12.92
C GLY A 63 -9.73 -12.39 13.80
N LEU A 64 -10.78 -12.31 14.63
CA LEU A 64 -11.14 -11.11 15.39
C LEU A 64 -10.18 -10.78 16.54
N ASP A 65 -9.62 -11.80 17.18
CA ASP A 65 -8.71 -11.69 18.33
C ASP A 65 -7.22 -11.75 17.91
N SER A 66 -6.95 -11.59 16.62
CA SER A 66 -5.62 -11.86 16.04
C SER A 66 -4.50 -11.05 16.70
N GLY A 67 -4.72 -9.79 17.03
CA GLY A 67 -3.69 -8.96 17.64
C GLY A 67 -3.10 -9.59 18.90
N ILE A 68 -3.94 -9.80 19.90
CA ILE A 68 -3.50 -10.32 21.22
C ILE A 68 -3.11 -11.81 21.16
N SER A 69 -3.84 -12.61 20.37
CA SER A 69 -3.55 -14.05 20.27
C SER A 69 -2.23 -14.31 19.56
N LEU A 70 -1.89 -13.49 18.55
CA LEU A 70 -0.59 -13.59 17.86
C LEU A 70 0.58 -13.22 18.77
N THR A 71 0.43 -12.21 19.64
CA THR A 71 1.51 -11.87 20.61
C THR A 71 1.80 -13.04 21.53
N GLN A 72 0.77 -13.68 22.08
CA GLN A 72 0.92 -14.88 22.90
C GLN A 72 1.54 -16.04 22.12
N HIS A 73 1.04 -16.29 20.91
CA HIS A 73 1.51 -17.39 20.06
C HIS A 73 2.98 -17.27 19.66
N PHE A 74 3.45 -16.04 19.40
CA PHE A 74 4.83 -15.77 19.01
C PHE A 74 5.77 -15.48 20.19
N GLY A 75 5.27 -15.54 21.41
CA GLY A 75 6.06 -15.29 22.62
C GLY A 75 6.49 -13.83 22.79
N LEU A 76 5.71 -12.89 22.25
CA LEU A 76 5.92 -11.46 22.43
C LEU A 76 5.35 -11.03 23.79
N CYS A 77 6.06 -10.11 24.46
CA CYS A 77 5.57 -9.42 25.66
C CYS A 77 5.55 -7.92 25.38
N VAL A 78 4.46 -7.46 24.79
CA VAL A 78 4.35 -6.09 24.31
C VAL A 78 3.62 -5.20 25.32
N ARG A 79 4.01 -3.93 25.38
CA ARG A 79 3.32 -2.87 26.13
C ARG A 79 2.49 -1.95 25.23
N TRP A 80 2.61 -2.10 23.90
CA TRP A 80 1.78 -1.42 22.91
C TRP A 80 1.33 -2.42 21.84
N ILE A 81 0.04 -2.40 21.52
CA ILE A 81 -0.55 -3.26 20.48
C ILE A 81 -1.62 -2.51 19.72
N ASP A 82 -1.67 -2.71 18.40
CA ASP A 82 -2.75 -2.21 17.57
C ASP A 82 -3.12 -3.21 16.46
N THR A 83 -4.36 -3.17 16.02
CA THR A 83 -4.87 -3.94 14.88
C THR A 83 -5.51 -2.97 13.89
N ILE A 84 -5.00 -2.93 12.65
CA ILE A 84 -5.39 -1.92 11.67
C ILE A 84 -6.25 -2.53 10.57
N PRO A 85 -7.59 -2.40 10.62
CA PRO A 85 -8.52 -2.96 9.63
C PRO A 85 -8.89 -1.92 8.54
N LEU A 86 -7.90 -1.25 7.93
CA LEU A 86 -8.13 -0.19 6.94
C LEU A 86 -7.82 -0.61 5.50
N GLY A 87 -7.79 -1.93 5.24
CA GLY A 87 -7.50 -2.45 3.90
C GLY A 87 -6.19 -1.90 3.35
N GLY A 88 -6.20 -1.39 2.12
CA GLY A 88 -5.02 -0.84 1.47
C GLY A 88 -4.43 0.43 2.10
N ALA A 89 -5.12 1.07 3.05
CA ALA A 89 -4.57 2.18 3.83
C ALA A 89 -3.85 1.72 5.12
N SER A 90 -3.88 0.42 5.43
CA SER A 90 -3.39 -0.11 6.72
C SER A 90 -1.90 0.17 6.96
N ALA A 91 -1.05 0.09 5.95
CA ALA A 91 0.39 0.30 6.13
C ALA A 91 0.74 1.73 6.58
N ILE A 92 0.13 2.73 5.94
CA ILE A 92 0.36 4.13 6.30
C ILE A 92 -0.18 4.42 7.71
N ALA A 93 -1.35 3.88 8.04
CA ALA A 93 -1.93 4.01 9.38
C ALA A 93 -1.06 3.32 10.44
N ALA A 94 -0.55 2.10 10.15
CA ALA A 94 0.36 1.37 11.04
C ALA A 94 1.66 2.15 11.26
N LEU A 95 2.28 2.64 10.20
CA LEU A 95 3.47 3.49 10.27
C LEU A 95 3.25 4.70 11.19
N ARG A 96 2.17 5.45 10.95
CA ARG A 96 1.84 6.65 11.74
C ARG A 96 1.66 6.34 13.23
N ARG A 97 0.86 5.30 13.55
CA ARG A 97 0.57 4.93 14.93
C ARG A 97 1.80 4.39 15.64
N ALA A 98 2.56 3.51 14.98
CA ALA A 98 3.82 3.00 15.51
C ALA A 98 4.85 4.11 15.78
N ALA A 99 5.02 5.03 14.81
CA ALA A 99 5.93 6.16 14.97
C ALA A 99 5.54 7.07 16.16
N ARG A 100 4.25 7.35 16.34
CA ARG A 100 3.77 8.12 17.50
C ARG A 100 3.94 7.39 18.82
N ALA A 101 3.72 6.08 18.85
CA ALA A 101 3.98 5.24 20.04
C ALA A 101 5.46 5.29 20.45
N VAL A 102 6.37 5.19 19.47
CA VAL A 102 7.81 5.32 19.72
C VAL A 102 8.18 6.72 20.22
N GLN A 103 7.65 7.77 19.61
CA GLN A 103 7.91 9.16 20.04
C GLN A 103 7.37 9.44 21.45
N ALA A 104 6.23 8.87 21.80
CA ALA A 104 5.62 9.02 23.13
C ALA A 104 6.34 8.17 24.19
N GLY A 105 7.22 7.24 23.81
CA GLY A 105 7.86 6.29 24.71
C GLY A 105 6.98 5.12 25.12
N ASP A 106 5.84 4.92 24.45
CA ASP A 106 4.94 3.79 24.71
C ASP A 106 5.54 2.45 24.22
N ALA A 107 6.41 2.51 23.20
CA ALA A 107 7.19 1.38 22.71
C ALA A 107 8.58 1.83 22.25
N SER A 108 9.53 0.90 22.22
CA SER A 108 10.91 1.13 21.75
C SER A 108 11.13 0.52 20.37
N ILE A 109 10.60 -0.66 20.12
CA ILE A 109 10.66 -1.40 18.85
C ILE A 109 9.26 -1.92 18.54
N VAL A 110 8.64 -1.36 17.50
CA VAL A 110 7.33 -1.78 17.01
C VAL A 110 7.49 -2.62 15.75
N ALA A 111 7.00 -3.86 15.78
CA ALA A 111 6.86 -4.67 14.58
C ALA A 111 5.52 -4.38 13.91
N CYS A 112 5.56 -3.82 12.71
CA CYS A 112 4.40 -3.63 11.84
C CYS A 112 4.35 -4.77 10.81
N VAL A 113 3.33 -5.61 10.88
CA VAL A 113 3.22 -6.84 10.08
C VAL A 113 1.86 -6.94 9.43
N ALA A 114 1.84 -7.31 8.15
CA ALA A 114 0.61 -7.66 7.47
C ALA A 114 0.78 -8.96 6.69
N GLY A 115 -0.23 -9.82 6.74
CA GLY A 115 -0.18 -11.07 6.00
C GLY A 115 -1.52 -11.78 5.97
N ASP A 116 -1.74 -12.45 4.85
CA ASP A 116 -2.97 -13.21 4.62
C ASP A 116 -2.69 -14.50 3.84
N THR A 117 -3.62 -15.44 4.01
CA THR A 117 -3.65 -16.65 3.20
C THR A 117 -4.59 -16.49 2.01
N ASN A 118 -4.39 -17.31 0.99
CA ASN A 118 -5.31 -17.48 -0.12
C ASN A 118 -5.59 -18.95 -0.35
N HIS A 119 -6.32 -19.56 0.56
CA HIS A 119 -6.95 -20.85 0.34
C HIS A 119 -8.26 -20.66 -0.45
N VAL A 120 -8.67 -21.64 -1.25
CA VAL A 120 -9.89 -21.54 -2.09
C VAL A 120 -11.12 -21.15 -1.26
N ASP A 121 -11.28 -21.74 -0.07
CA ASP A 121 -12.43 -21.45 0.80
C ASP A 121 -12.30 -20.09 1.50
N SER A 122 -11.09 -19.69 1.93
CA SER A 122 -10.89 -18.40 2.57
C SER A 122 -11.10 -17.22 1.61
N PHE A 123 -10.68 -17.36 0.36
CA PHE A 123 -10.93 -16.35 -0.67
C PHE A 123 -12.42 -16.17 -0.97
N ARG A 124 -13.16 -17.27 -1.11
CA ARG A 124 -14.61 -17.22 -1.28
C ARG A 124 -15.29 -16.53 -0.10
N TYR A 125 -14.93 -16.91 1.12
CA TYR A 125 -15.45 -16.29 2.34
C TYR A 125 -15.16 -14.78 2.40
N THR A 126 -13.94 -14.39 2.05
CA THR A 126 -13.55 -12.96 2.03
C THR A 126 -14.38 -12.19 1.01
N LEU A 127 -14.56 -12.72 -0.21
CA LEU A 127 -15.39 -12.09 -1.23
C LEU A 127 -16.86 -11.97 -0.81
N GLU A 128 -17.41 -13.02 -0.21
CA GLU A 128 -18.82 -13.06 0.24
C GLU A 128 -19.09 -12.10 1.42
N ASN A 129 -18.06 -11.80 2.22
CA ASN A 129 -18.19 -10.95 3.39
C ASN A 129 -17.55 -9.56 3.21
N PHE A 130 -16.97 -9.29 2.07
CA PHE A 130 -16.39 -7.98 1.77
C PHE A 130 -17.50 -6.93 1.65
N SER A 131 -17.30 -5.76 2.26
CA SER A 131 -18.29 -4.66 2.22
C SER A 131 -19.66 -5.04 2.79
N ARG A 132 -19.70 -5.75 3.92
CA ARG A 132 -20.95 -6.22 4.56
C ARG A 132 -22.00 -5.12 4.77
N PHE A 133 -21.59 -3.90 5.02
CA PHE A 133 -22.50 -2.78 5.26
C PHE A 133 -23.36 -2.42 4.05
N ASN A 134 -22.96 -2.78 2.84
CA ASN A 134 -23.71 -2.46 1.63
C ASN A 134 -24.36 -3.66 0.94
N GLN A 135 -24.23 -4.87 1.50
CA GLN A 135 -24.77 -6.09 0.87
C GLN A 135 -26.25 -5.98 0.55
N ASP A 136 -27.05 -5.53 1.52
CA ASP A 136 -28.51 -5.40 1.35
C ASP A 136 -28.89 -4.37 0.26
N ALA A 137 -28.02 -3.37 0.02
CA ALA A 137 -28.26 -2.33 -0.96
C ALA A 137 -27.79 -2.68 -2.38
N VAL A 138 -26.78 -3.54 -2.53
CA VAL A 138 -26.14 -3.78 -3.85
C VAL A 138 -26.31 -5.19 -4.37
N TYR A 139 -26.35 -6.21 -3.53
CA TYR A 139 -26.49 -7.61 -3.95
C TYR A 139 -27.82 -7.90 -4.68
N PRO A 140 -28.98 -7.34 -4.26
CA PRO A 140 -30.22 -7.54 -4.99
C PRO A 140 -30.18 -7.04 -6.45
N TYR A 141 -29.26 -6.12 -6.75
CA TYR A 141 -29.07 -5.58 -8.10
C TYR A 141 -27.93 -6.27 -8.88
N GLY A 142 -27.42 -7.38 -8.37
CA GLY A 142 -26.34 -8.15 -9.01
C GLY A 142 -24.95 -7.55 -8.84
N ALA A 143 -24.81 -6.50 -8.02
CA ALA A 143 -23.53 -5.93 -7.66
C ALA A 143 -23.04 -6.56 -6.34
N GLY A 144 -21.76 -6.94 -6.28
CA GLY A 144 -21.15 -7.53 -5.10
C GLY A 144 -19.64 -7.53 -5.17
N GLY A 145 -18.99 -7.48 -4.00
CA GLY A 145 -17.56 -7.39 -3.89
C GLY A 145 -16.97 -6.08 -4.44
N ALA A 146 -15.65 -5.98 -4.43
CA ALA A 146 -14.94 -4.74 -4.77
C ALA A 146 -15.09 -4.34 -6.26
N ASN A 147 -15.16 -5.32 -7.18
CA ASN A 147 -15.19 -5.05 -8.62
C ASN A 147 -16.33 -4.11 -9.04
N ALA A 148 -17.53 -4.25 -8.45
CA ALA A 148 -18.67 -3.40 -8.78
C ALA A 148 -18.44 -1.94 -8.38
N SER A 149 -17.93 -1.72 -7.19
CA SER A 149 -17.62 -0.37 -6.68
C SER A 149 -16.53 0.31 -7.51
N PHE A 150 -15.45 -0.40 -7.83
CA PHE A 150 -14.39 0.15 -8.67
C PHE A 150 -14.83 0.35 -10.13
N ALA A 151 -15.76 -0.46 -10.64
CA ALA A 151 -16.36 -0.23 -11.96
C ALA A 151 -17.19 1.07 -11.99
N LEU A 152 -17.93 1.38 -10.92
CA LEU A 152 -18.64 2.65 -10.79
C LEU A 152 -17.66 3.84 -10.77
N ILE A 153 -16.60 3.75 -9.96
CA ILE A 153 -15.53 4.77 -9.90
C ILE A 153 -14.90 4.96 -11.28
N ALA A 154 -14.47 3.88 -11.94
CA ALA A 154 -13.83 3.95 -13.25
C ALA A 154 -14.77 4.56 -14.31
N ARG A 155 -16.02 4.12 -14.34
CA ARG A 155 -17.04 4.64 -15.27
C ARG A 155 -17.28 6.14 -15.05
N ASN A 156 -17.41 6.55 -13.79
CA ASN A 156 -17.61 7.96 -13.46
C ASN A 156 -16.40 8.79 -13.81
N TYR A 157 -15.19 8.31 -13.52
CA TYR A 157 -13.94 8.98 -13.88
C TYR A 157 -13.80 9.16 -15.40
N MET A 158 -14.06 8.09 -16.18
CA MET A 158 -14.05 8.15 -17.65
C MET A 158 -15.04 9.17 -18.20
N ARG A 159 -16.26 9.22 -17.66
CA ARG A 159 -17.30 10.18 -18.10
C ARG A 159 -16.94 11.62 -17.74
N THR A 160 -16.38 11.83 -16.56
CA THR A 160 -16.10 13.17 -16.03
C THR A 160 -14.88 13.80 -16.70
N PHE A 161 -13.84 13.00 -16.94
CA PHE A 161 -12.53 13.51 -17.39
C PHE A 161 -12.10 13.00 -18.76
N GLY A 162 -12.93 12.24 -19.48
CA GLY A 162 -12.62 11.76 -20.81
C GLY A 162 -11.51 10.70 -20.87
N ALA A 163 -11.20 10.05 -19.75
CA ALA A 163 -10.24 8.96 -19.71
C ALA A 163 -10.71 7.78 -20.57
N ARG A 164 -9.78 7.09 -21.20
CA ARG A 164 -10.01 5.91 -22.03
C ARG A 164 -9.39 4.69 -21.37
N ARG A 165 -9.82 3.51 -21.75
CA ARG A 165 -9.23 2.25 -21.21
C ARG A 165 -7.73 2.16 -21.50
N GLU A 166 -7.26 2.68 -22.63
CA GLU A 166 -5.85 2.73 -22.98
C GLU A 166 -5.01 3.50 -21.95
N ASP A 167 -5.59 4.52 -21.32
CA ASP A 167 -4.90 5.33 -20.31
C ASP A 167 -4.65 4.50 -19.04
N PHE A 168 -5.63 3.72 -18.61
CA PHE A 168 -5.47 2.74 -17.53
C PHE A 168 -4.52 1.61 -17.93
N GLY A 169 -4.57 1.19 -19.19
CA GLY A 169 -3.68 0.17 -19.76
C GLY A 169 -2.22 0.56 -19.69
N LYS A 170 -1.88 1.84 -19.89
CA LYS A 170 -0.50 2.32 -19.73
C LYS A 170 0.06 2.08 -18.32
N ILE A 171 -0.75 2.30 -17.28
CA ILE A 171 -0.37 2.01 -15.90
C ILE A 171 -0.11 0.51 -15.72
N ALA A 172 -1.06 -0.34 -16.13
CA ALA A 172 -0.95 -1.78 -15.98
C ALA A 172 0.23 -2.39 -16.75
N VAL A 173 0.49 -1.91 -17.98
CA VAL A 173 1.60 -2.35 -18.83
C VAL A 173 2.96 -1.92 -18.23
N ALA A 174 3.09 -0.69 -17.76
CA ALA A 174 4.31 -0.22 -17.11
C ALA A 174 4.63 -1.02 -15.83
N GLN A 175 3.62 -1.23 -14.98
CA GLN A 175 3.79 -2.07 -13.79
C GLN A 175 4.16 -3.52 -14.13
N ARG A 176 3.60 -4.09 -15.21
CA ARG A 176 4.00 -5.41 -15.69
C ARG A 176 5.46 -5.42 -16.15
N SER A 177 5.93 -4.38 -16.84
CA SER A 177 7.33 -4.23 -17.22
C SER A 177 8.25 -4.19 -16.00
N ASN A 178 7.87 -3.42 -14.98
CA ASN A 178 8.60 -3.36 -13.70
C ASN A 178 8.64 -4.74 -13.00
N ALA A 179 7.50 -5.44 -12.96
CA ALA A 179 7.37 -6.76 -12.34
C ALA A 179 8.25 -7.84 -12.98
N LEU A 180 8.54 -7.72 -14.27
CA LEU A 180 9.44 -8.68 -14.95
C LEU A 180 10.87 -8.64 -14.40
N ARG A 181 11.28 -7.53 -13.77
CA ARG A 181 12.55 -7.41 -13.06
C ARG A 181 12.47 -7.93 -11.62
N ASN A 182 11.26 -8.06 -11.05
CA ASN A 182 11.07 -8.52 -9.68
C ASN A 182 11.00 -10.06 -9.63
N PRO A 183 11.96 -10.74 -8.99
CA PRO A 183 11.96 -12.20 -8.90
C PRO A 183 10.75 -12.75 -8.11
N HIS A 184 10.14 -11.93 -7.25
CA HIS A 184 9.01 -12.33 -6.40
C HIS A 184 7.65 -12.02 -7.00
N ALA A 185 7.56 -11.30 -8.11
CA ALA A 185 6.29 -11.03 -8.77
C ALA A 185 5.65 -12.33 -9.29
N LEU A 186 4.33 -12.47 -9.15
CA LEU A 186 3.61 -13.65 -9.62
C LEU A 186 3.34 -13.62 -11.13
N MET A 187 3.20 -12.43 -11.72
CA MET A 187 3.01 -12.26 -13.15
C MET A 187 4.38 -12.26 -13.87
N LYS A 188 4.69 -13.33 -14.58
CA LYS A 188 6.01 -13.54 -15.24
C LYS A 188 6.00 -13.31 -16.75
N ALA A 189 4.84 -13.08 -17.37
CA ALA A 189 4.75 -12.82 -18.80
C ALA A 189 4.57 -11.32 -19.07
N PRO A 190 5.20 -10.77 -20.12
CA PRO A 190 4.95 -9.39 -20.53
C PRO A 190 3.48 -9.15 -20.85
N LEU A 191 3.06 -7.90 -20.78
CA LEU A 191 1.71 -7.46 -21.14
C LEU A 191 1.84 -6.32 -22.15
N THR A 192 1.21 -6.47 -23.32
CA THR A 192 1.11 -5.38 -24.30
C THR A 192 -0.21 -4.61 -24.14
N ILE A 193 -0.28 -3.42 -24.70
CA ILE A 193 -1.52 -2.64 -24.66
C ILE A 193 -2.64 -3.34 -25.45
N GLU A 194 -2.33 -4.03 -26.54
CA GLU A 194 -3.29 -4.79 -27.34
C GLU A 194 -3.86 -5.98 -26.51
N GLN A 195 -3.02 -6.68 -25.78
CA GLN A 195 -3.46 -7.76 -24.89
C GLN A 195 -4.31 -7.22 -23.74
N TYR A 196 -3.94 -6.07 -23.18
CA TYR A 196 -4.74 -5.39 -22.15
C TYR A 196 -6.13 -5.03 -22.71
N MET A 197 -6.20 -4.42 -23.88
CA MET A 197 -7.45 -4.00 -24.51
C MET A 197 -8.35 -5.20 -24.89
N ALA A 198 -7.75 -6.31 -25.33
CA ALA A 198 -8.45 -7.54 -25.70
C ALA A 198 -8.87 -8.41 -24.50
N ALA A 199 -8.48 -8.02 -23.26
CA ALA A 199 -8.79 -8.80 -22.06
C ALA A 199 -10.32 -8.93 -21.85
N ARG A 200 -10.75 -10.07 -21.30
CA ARG A 200 -12.18 -10.31 -21.01
C ARG A 200 -12.71 -9.31 -19.96
N PRO A 201 -13.97 -8.88 -20.08
CA PRO A 201 -14.58 -8.02 -19.06
C PRO A 201 -14.81 -8.80 -17.76
N ILE A 202 -14.71 -8.08 -16.64
CA ILE A 202 -15.03 -8.53 -15.28
C ILE A 202 -16.26 -7.80 -14.77
N ALA A 203 -16.25 -6.47 -14.77
CA ALA A 203 -17.37 -5.58 -14.46
C ALA A 203 -17.16 -4.29 -15.26
N ASP A 204 -17.88 -4.11 -16.36
CA ASP A 204 -17.62 -2.99 -17.30
C ASP A 204 -17.57 -1.63 -16.60
N PRO A 205 -16.53 -0.78 -16.78
CA PRO A 205 -15.46 -0.86 -17.79
C PRO A 205 -14.20 -1.66 -17.36
N ILE A 206 -14.23 -2.34 -16.22
CA ILE A 206 -13.10 -3.09 -15.67
C ILE A 206 -12.98 -4.45 -16.38
N HIS A 207 -11.78 -4.76 -16.82
CA HIS A 207 -11.41 -6.02 -17.45
C HIS A 207 -10.35 -6.76 -16.61
N LEU A 208 -9.94 -7.95 -17.07
CA LEU A 208 -9.08 -8.87 -16.31
C LEU A 208 -7.78 -8.21 -15.81
N PHE A 209 -7.10 -7.43 -16.63
CA PHE A 209 -5.81 -6.82 -16.26
C PHE A 209 -5.95 -5.50 -15.50
N ASP A 210 -7.19 -5.05 -15.25
CA ASP A 210 -7.47 -3.99 -14.29
C ASP A 210 -7.56 -4.51 -12.85
N CYS A 211 -7.65 -5.82 -12.67
CA CYS A 211 -7.86 -6.45 -11.37
C CYS A 211 -6.57 -7.08 -10.85
N VAL A 212 -6.32 -6.92 -9.57
CA VAL A 212 -5.25 -7.61 -8.86
C VAL A 212 -5.50 -9.12 -8.78
N MET A 213 -4.43 -9.91 -8.67
CA MET A 213 -4.52 -11.34 -8.45
C MET A 213 -4.44 -11.64 -6.94
N PRO A 214 -5.51 -12.16 -6.32
CA PRO A 214 -5.44 -12.61 -4.94
C PRO A 214 -4.39 -13.71 -4.74
N CYS A 215 -3.63 -13.57 -3.67
CA CYS A 215 -2.55 -14.49 -3.33
C CYS A 215 -2.35 -14.57 -1.82
N ALA A 216 -1.48 -15.46 -1.36
CA ALA A 216 -1.02 -15.51 0.01
C ALA A 216 0.38 -14.91 0.10
N GLY A 217 0.69 -14.28 1.22
CA GLY A 217 1.99 -13.66 1.47
C GLY A 217 1.97 -12.75 2.70
N ALA A 218 3.10 -12.12 2.98
CA ALA A 218 3.21 -11.16 4.07
C ALA A 218 4.29 -10.12 3.80
N GLU A 219 4.09 -8.94 4.36
CA GLU A 219 4.99 -7.79 4.34
C GLU A 219 5.18 -7.28 5.77
N ALA A 220 6.36 -6.76 6.09
CA ALA A 220 6.61 -6.19 7.41
C ALA A 220 7.77 -5.19 7.42
N PHE A 221 7.78 -4.34 8.45
CA PHE A 221 8.89 -3.45 8.78
C PHE A 221 8.93 -3.17 10.28
N LEU A 222 10.07 -2.72 10.79
CA LEU A 222 10.20 -2.22 12.15
C LEU A 222 10.10 -0.70 12.19
N VAL A 223 9.54 -0.17 13.29
CA VAL A 223 9.60 1.25 13.65
C VAL A 223 10.26 1.38 15.02
N MET A 224 11.26 2.25 15.13
CA MET A 224 12.04 2.43 16.35
C MET A 224 12.66 3.83 16.42
N SER A 225 13.28 4.16 17.54
CA SER A 225 14.05 5.41 17.61
C SER A 225 15.37 5.31 16.81
N GLU A 226 15.89 6.45 16.36
CA GLU A 226 17.19 6.51 15.68
C GLU A 226 18.32 5.94 16.55
N ASP A 227 18.28 6.17 17.87
CA ASP A 227 19.29 5.67 18.81
C ASP A 227 19.26 4.13 18.87
N VAL A 228 18.08 3.53 18.87
CA VAL A 228 17.93 2.06 18.83
C VAL A 228 18.43 1.50 17.50
N ALA A 229 18.03 2.10 16.37
CA ALA A 229 18.49 1.66 15.06
C ALA A 229 20.03 1.76 14.94
N ALA A 230 20.63 2.86 15.44
CA ALA A 230 22.07 3.05 15.48
C ALA A 230 22.78 2.01 16.36
N SER A 231 22.26 1.70 17.55
CA SER A 231 22.79 0.68 18.45
C SER A 231 22.80 -0.71 17.83
N LEU A 232 21.77 -1.02 17.04
CA LEU A 232 21.61 -2.28 16.29
C LEU A 232 22.37 -2.25 14.94
N LYS A 233 22.96 -1.11 14.56
CA LYS A 233 23.65 -0.89 13.28
C LYS A 233 22.75 -1.16 12.07
N LEU A 234 21.48 -0.84 12.18
CA LEU A 234 20.51 -1.04 11.10
C LEU A 234 20.51 0.17 10.15
N PRO A 235 20.48 -0.05 8.83
CA PRO A 235 20.19 1.01 7.90
C PRO A 235 18.76 1.51 8.14
N ALA A 236 18.61 2.83 8.30
CA ALA A 236 17.39 3.46 8.74
C ALA A 236 16.77 4.34 7.65
N VAL A 237 15.44 4.29 7.54
CA VAL A 237 14.63 5.12 6.66
C VAL A 237 13.95 6.20 7.48
N LYS A 238 14.14 7.46 7.11
CA LYS A 238 13.47 8.61 7.75
C LYS A 238 12.03 8.73 7.27
N ILE A 239 11.16 9.14 8.17
CA ILE A 239 9.76 9.49 7.88
C ILE A 239 9.71 11.01 7.79
N LEU A 240 9.70 11.57 6.58
CA LEU A 240 9.66 13.02 6.41
C LEU A 240 8.28 13.58 6.72
N SER A 241 7.25 12.93 6.23
CA SER A 241 5.85 13.32 6.48
C SER A 241 4.90 12.17 6.28
N THR A 242 3.70 12.28 6.85
CA THR A 242 2.58 11.38 6.56
C THR A 242 1.25 12.11 6.65
N ILE A 243 0.29 11.68 5.85
CA ILE A 243 -1.13 12.06 5.97
C ILE A 243 -2.02 10.83 6.10
N GLU A 244 -3.17 11.02 6.74
CA GLU A 244 -4.23 10.03 6.85
C GLU A 244 -5.56 10.75 6.94
N ARG A 245 -6.51 10.41 6.06
CA ARG A 245 -7.84 11.02 5.99
C ARG A 245 -8.90 9.94 5.76
N HIS A 246 -9.99 10.04 6.50
CA HIS A 246 -11.13 9.13 6.39
C HIS A 246 -12.36 9.88 5.91
N ASN A 247 -13.21 9.21 5.12
CA ASN A 247 -14.52 9.70 4.67
C ASN A 247 -14.47 11.10 4.03
N ALA A 248 -13.42 11.41 3.29
CA ALA A 248 -13.35 12.67 2.56
C ALA A 248 -14.37 12.70 1.42
N PHE A 249 -14.87 13.91 1.14
CA PHE A 249 -15.77 14.19 0.02
C PHE A 249 -17.04 13.32 -0.03
N GLY A 250 -17.67 13.13 1.13
CA GLY A 250 -18.88 12.32 1.27
C GLY A 250 -20.06 12.79 0.41
N ASP A 251 -20.07 14.04 -0.02
CA ASP A 251 -21.13 14.64 -0.87
C ASP A 251 -20.88 14.40 -2.37
N ASP A 252 -19.71 13.89 -2.79
CA ASP A 252 -19.48 13.52 -4.20
C ASP A 252 -20.41 12.35 -4.56
N PRO A 253 -21.16 12.41 -5.69
CA PRO A 253 -22.10 11.35 -6.05
C PRO A 253 -21.45 9.99 -6.25
N VAL A 254 -20.27 9.96 -6.90
CA VAL A 254 -19.38 8.82 -7.03
C VAL A 254 -17.96 9.34 -6.92
N GLN A 255 -17.12 8.63 -6.19
CA GLN A 255 -15.76 9.09 -5.92
C GLN A 255 -14.95 9.33 -7.19
N VAL A 256 -14.31 10.49 -7.26
CA VAL A 256 -13.28 10.85 -8.26
C VAL A 256 -12.01 11.42 -7.63
N ARG A 257 -12.00 11.55 -6.31
CA ARG A 257 -10.89 12.07 -5.49
C ARG A 257 -10.88 11.44 -4.12
N GLY A 258 -9.71 11.18 -3.59
CA GLY A 258 -9.53 10.63 -2.24
C GLY A 258 -9.13 11.68 -1.21
N GLY A 259 -8.97 11.26 0.03
CA GLY A 259 -8.57 12.14 1.13
C GLY A 259 -7.19 12.77 0.97
N TRP A 260 -6.35 12.26 0.06
CA TRP A 260 -5.04 12.88 -0.26
C TRP A 260 -5.20 14.33 -0.69
N ALA A 261 -6.21 14.64 -1.51
CA ALA A 261 -6.48 15.99 -2.01
C ALA A 261 -6.79 17.02 -0.90
N VAL A 262 -7.14 16.57 0.29
CA VAL A 262 -7.38 17.45 1.44
C VAL A 262 -6.08 17.87 2.13
N ASP A 263 -5.12 16.95 2.22
CA ASP A 263 -3.94 17.09 3.06
C ASP A 263 -2.63 17.15 2.27
N VAL A 264 -2.65 17.16 0.94
CA VAL A 264 -1.45 17.08 0.09
C VAL A 264 -0.48 18.24 0.32
N ASP A 265 -0.98 19.46 0.48
CA ASP A 265 -0.15 20.64 0.75
C ASP A 265 0.61 20.48 2.08
N GLU A 266 -0.06 19.95 3.10
CA GLU A 266 0.56 19.66 4.39
C GLU A 266 1.59 18.54 4.29
N LEU A 267 1.35 17.51 3.47
CA LEU A 267 2.27 16.40 3.24
C LEU A 267 3.63 16.92 2.75
N TYR A 268 3.64 17.76 1.72
CA TYR A 268 4.86 18.32 1.16
C TYR A 268 5.49 19.40 2.04
N ALA A 269 4.67 20.25 2.64
CA ALA A 269 5.16 21.29 3.56
C ALA A 269 5.91 20.69 4.77
N MET A 270 5.39 19.60 5.35
CA MET A 270 6.07 18.91 6.46
C MET A 270 7.36 18.23 6.02
N ALA A 271 7.40 17.67 4.81
CA ALA A 271 8.60 17.05 4.26
C ALA A 271 9.66 18.09 3.82
N GLY A 272 9.26 19.33 3.63
CA GLY A 272 10.13 20.39 3.11
C GLY A 272 10.53 20.24 1.65
N ILE A 273 9.71 19.54 0.86
CA ILE A 273 9.95 19.23 -0.56
C ILE A 273 8.74 19.56 -1.43
N LYS A 274 8.90 19.44 -2.73
CA LYS A 274 7.83 19.51 -3.74
C LYS A 274 7.62 18.16 -4.40
N PRO A 275 6.51 17.94 -5.14
CA PRO A 275 6.29 16.71 -5.90
C PRO A 275 7.44 16.33 -6.84
N ASP A 276 8.06 17.32 -7.48
CA ASP A 276 9.17 17.13 -8.43
C ASP A 276 10.50 16.70 -7.76
N ASP A 277 10.60 16.77 -6.44
CA ASP A 277 11.78 16.34 -5.69
C ASP A 277 11.74 14.83 -5.36
N LEU A 278 10.66 14.13 -5.73
CA LEU A 278 10.51 12.69 -5.51
C LEU A 278 11.18 11.89 -6.62
N ASP A 279 11.99 10.90 -6.25
CA ASP A 279 12.67 10.02 -7.21
C ASP A 279 11.77 8.90 -7.73
N PHE A 280 10.74 8.53 -6.96
CA PHE A 280 9.76 7.49 -7.32
C PHE A 280 8.48 7.61 -6.50
N VAL A 281 7.41 6.97 -7.00
CA VAL A 281 6.10 6.95 -6.34
C VAL A 281 5.54 5.53 -6.29
N GLN A 282 5.10 5.09 -5.12
CA GLN A 282 4.37 3.83 -4.91
C GLN A 282 2.92 4.15 -4.56
N THR A 283 2.01 4.05 -5.54
CA THR A 283 0.58 4.21 -5.27
C THR A 283 -0.05 2.88 -4.88
N TYR A 284 -1.11 2.93 -4.06
CA TYR A 284 -1.96 1.77 -3.89
C TYR A 284 -2.75 1.50 -5.19
N ASP A 285 -2.68 0.29 -5.70
CA ASP A 285 -3.05 -0.04 -7.07
C ASP A 285 -3.95 -1.29 -7.20
N ASP A 286 -4.99 -1.38 -6.40
CA ASP A 286 -6.00 -2.44 -6.61
C ASP A 286 -6.57 -2.43 -8.03
N TYR A 287 -6.72 -1.21 -8.58
CA TYR A 287 -7.20 -0.94 -9.93
C TYR A 287 -6.46 0.28 -10.50
N PRO A 288 -6.17 0.32 -11.82
CA PRO A 288 -5.44 1.43 -12.43
C PRO A 288 -6.08 2.80 -12.22
N VAL A 289 -7.42 2.88 -12.16
CA VAL A 289 -8.14 4.13 -11.89
C VAL A 289 -7.75 4.74 -10.55
N ILE A 290 -7.44 3.91 -9.54
CA ILE A 290 -7.04 4.40 -8.22
C ILE A 290 -5.64 5.00 -8.26
N SER A 291 -4.70 4.40 -8.99
CA SER A 291 -3.39 5.02 -9.23
C SER A 291 -3.53 6.35 -9.97
N MET A 292 -4.40 6.42 -10.99
CA MET A 292 -4.64 7.66 -11.73
C MET A 292 -5.22 8.76 -10.85
N MET A 293 -6.19 8.45 -9.99
CA MET A 293 -6.72 9.41 -9.00
C MET A 293 -5.63 9.91 -8.06
N GLN A 294 -4.72 9.03 -7.65
CA GLN A 294 -3.62 9.38 -6.75
C GLN A 294 -2.58 10.28 -7.43
N PHE A 295 -2.30 10.12 -8.72
CA PHE A 295 -1.43 11.05 -9.44
C PHE A 295 -1.95 12.49 -9.37
N GLU A 296 -3.25 12.67 -9.46
CA GLU A 296 -3.91 13.97 -9.36
C GLU A 296 -3.96 14.48 -7.92
N ASP A 297 -4.44 13.65 -7.00
CA ASP A 297 -4.70 14.02 -5.60
C ASP A 297 -3.41 14.21 -4.78
N LEU A 298 -2.31 13.62 -5.23
CA LEU A 298 -0.97 13.79 -4.66
C LEU A 298 -0.15 14.90 -5.35
N GLY A 299 -0.77 15.63 -6.30
CA GLY A 299 -0.22 16.87 -6.85
C GLY A 299 0.74 16.72 -8.03
N PHE A 300 0.82 15.55 -8.69
CA PHE A 300 1.65 15.36 -9.88
C PHE A 300 1.03 15.97 -11.13
N CYS A 301 -0.29 16.07 -11.18
CA CYS A 301 -1.05 16.81 -12.17
C CYS A 301 -2.36 17.32 -11.56
N ARG A 302 -3.08 18.20 -12.28
CA ARG A 302 -4.37 18.70 -11.80
C ARG A 302 -5.45 17.63 -11.92
N LYS A 303 -6.51 17.78 -11.11
CA LYS A 303 -7.69 16.91 -11.20
C LYS A 303 -8.28 16.91 -12.61
N GLY A 304 -8.39 15.71 -13.22
CA GLY A 304 -8.85 15.49 -14.58
C GLY A 304 -7.73 15.42 -15.63
N GLU A 305 -6.50 15.77 -15.28
CA GLU A 305 -5.34 15.69 -16.18
C GLU A 305 -4.59 14.34 -16.10
N GLY A 306 -5.03 13.43 -15.24
CA GLY A 306 -4.42 12.09 -15.09
C GLY A 306 -4.25 11.32 -16.41
N PRO A 307 -5.24 11.31 -17.34
CA PRO A 307 -5.08 10.68 -18.64
C PRO A 307 -3.94 11.26 -19.48
N ASP A 308 -3.80 12.60 -19.50
CA ASP A 308 -2.71 13.26 -20.22
C ASP A 308 -1.36 13.02 -19.53
N PHE A 309 -1.34 13.02 -18.21
CA PHE A 309 -0.14 12.71 -17.44
C PHE A 309 0.43 11.34 -17.80
N VAL A 310 -0.37 10.27 -17.79
CA VAL A 310 0.11 8.92 -18.15
C VAL A 310 0.45 8.75 -19.63
N ARG A 311 -0.06 9.62 -20.50
CA ARG A 311 0.33 9.65 -21.93
C ARG A 311 1.69 10.28 -22.14
N GLN A 312 2.07 11.25 -21.29
CA GLN A 312 3.30 12.05 -21.41
C GLN A 312 4.48 11.44 -20.66
N HIS A 313 4.24 10.59 -19.65
CA HIS A 313 5.27 10.02 -18.79
C HIS A 313 5.49 8.54 -19.07
N ASP A 314 6.75 8.12 -18.98
CA ASP A 314 7.14 6.72 -18.88
C ASP A 314 7.14 6.32 -17.40
N LEU A 315 6.23 5.42 -17.03
CA LEU A 315 6.00 4.97 -15.66
C LEU A 315 6.88 3.77 -15.26
N THR A 316 7.82 3.36 -16.12
CA THR A 316 8.76 2.26 -15.82
C THR A 316 9.86 2.72 -14.86
N ILE A 317 10.61 1.78 -14.31
CA ILE A 317 11.73 2.03 -13.36
C ILE A 317 12.77 3.01 -13.97
N ASP A 318 13.05 2.88 -15.25
CA ASP A 318 14.03 3.71 -15.96
C ASP A 318 13.37 4.92 -16.64
N GLY A 319 12.06 5.11 -16.47
CA GLY A 319 11.26 6.15 -17.13
C GLY A 319 11.36 7.51 -16.46
N SER A 320 10.60 8.47 -17.01
CA SER A 320 10.53 9.84 -16.48
C SER A 320 9.73 9.98 -15.19
N PHE A 321 8.93 8.97 -14.82
CA PHE A 321 8.17 8.93 -13.58
C PHE A 321 8.12 7.49 -13.03
N PRO A 322 9.16 7.04 -12.31
CA PRO A 322 9.21 5.68 -11.78
C PRO A 322 8.05 5.41 -10.82
N HIS A 323 7.14 4.51 -11.23
CA HIS A 323 5.91 4.23 -10.52
C HIS A 323 5.76 2.73 -10.22
N ASN A 324 5.38 2.39 -8.99
CA ASN A 324 5.19 1.01 -8.53
C ASN A 324 6.31 0.08 -9.01
N THR A 325 7.53 0.40 -8.58
CA THR A 325 8.78 -0.13 -9.10
C THR A 325 8.93 -1.65 -8.94
N SER A 326 8.30 -2.24 -7.92
CA SER A 326 8.22 -3.70 -7.77
C SER A 326 7.28 -4.38 -8.79
N GLY A 327 6.44 -3.59 -9.47
CA GLY A 327 5.37 -4.04 -10.34
C GLY A 327 3.97 -3.85 -9.74
N GLY A 328 3.87 -3.30 -8.54
CA GLY A 328 2.61 -3.05 -7.83
C GLY A 328 1.78 -4.33 -7.58
N GLN A 329 0.64 -4.20 -6.97
CA GLN A 329 -0.27 -5.31 -6.71
C GLN A 329 -0.83 -5.93 -8.00
N LEU A 330 -1.00 -5.12 -9.06
CA LEU A 330 -1.48 -5.57 -10.37
C LEU A 330 -0.58 -6.64 -11.00
N SER A 331 0.71 -6.69 -10.61
CA SER A 331 1.64 -7.66 -11.21
C SER A 331 2.42 -8.49 -10.19
N VAL A 332 2.66 -8.00 -8.99
CA VAL A 332 3.22 -8.82 -7.90
C VAL A 332 2.17 -9.77 -7.35
N GLY A 333 0.94 -9.30 -7.15
CA GLY A 333 -0.18 -9.98 -6.50
C GLY A 333 -0.66 -9.22 -5.27
N GLN A 334 -1.86 -9.54 -4.80
CA GLN A 334 -2.45 -8.94 -3.61
C GLN A 334 -2.60 -10.00 -2.50
N ALA A 335 -1.75 -9.93 -1.49
CA ALA A 335 -1.80 -10.80 -0.33
C ALA A 335 -2.68 -10.20 0.78
N GLY A 336 -3.96 -9.97 0.47
CA GLY A 336 -4.92 -9.36 1.40
C GLY A 336 -4.42 -8.03 1.97
N ALA A 337 -4.37 -7.89 3.30
CA ALA A 337 -3.83 -6.72 3.98
C ALA A 337 -2.33 -6.52 3.74
N GLY A 338 -1.57 -7.57 3.40
CA GLY A 338 -0.16 -7.48 2.99
C GLY A 338 0.04 -6.60 1.75
N GLY A 339 -0.93 -6.57 0.83
CA GLY A 339 -0.90 -5.68 -0.34
C GLY A 339 -0.79 -4.20 0.02
N ALA A 340 -1.34 -3.76 1.16
CA ALA A 340 -1.18 -2.40 1.65
C ALA A 340 0.27 -2.05 1.99
N TYR A 341 1.05 -3.03 2.45
CA TYR A 341 2.44 -2.86 2.88
C TYR A 341 3.43 -2.94 1.71
N LEU A 342 3.06 -3.59 0.61
CA LEU A 342 3.94 -3.80 -0.55
C LEU A 342 4.63 -2.51 -1.02
N GLY A 343 3.87 -1.44 -1.24
CA GLY A 343 4.41 -0.15 -1.69
C GLY A 343 5.32 0.52 -0.65
N VAL A 344 4.98 0.42 0.65
CA VAL A 344 5.80 0.98 1.74
C VAL A 344 7.12 0.23 1.87
N VAL A 345 7.07 -1.11 1.85
CA VAL A 345 8.27 -1.97 1.95
C VAL A 345 9.17 -1.79 0.73
N GLU A 346 8.59 -1.66 -0.46
CA GLU A 346 9.35 -1.35 -1.67
C GLU A 346 9.98 0.06 -1.58
N ALA A 347 9.24 1.07 -1.13
CA ALA A 347 9.78 2.43 -0.94
C ALA A 347 10.98 2.43 0.03
N MET A 348 10.90 1.68 1.13
CA MET A 348 12.03 1.50 2.04
C MET A 348 13.25 0.91 1.33
N ARG A 349 13.07 -0.16 0.54
CA ARG A 349 14.18 -0.77 -0.22
C ARG A 349 14.80 0.19 -1.22
N GLN A 350 13.97 0.96 -1.92
CA GLN A 350 14.43 1.95 -2.89
C GLN A 350 15.36 2.98 -2.25
N VAL A 351 14.92 3.63 -1.16
CA VAL A 351 15.73 4.67 -0.48
C VAL A 351 16.94 4.11 0.29
N LEU A 352 16.95 2.80 0.57
CA LEU A 352 18.09 2.10 1.16
C LEU A 352 19.07 1.53 0.13
N GLY A 353 18.77 1.62 -1.18
CA GLY A 353 19.57 0.99 -2.23
C GLY A 353 19.50 -0.55 -2.21
N GLN A 354 18.42 -1.12 -1.68
CA GLN A 354 18.23 -2.56 -1.47
C GLN A 354 17.17 -3.19 -2.38
N ALA A 355 16.65 -2.44 -3.37
CA ALA A 355 15.61 -2.95 -4.26
C ALA A 355 16.14 -3.91 -5.35
N GLY A 356 17.46 -4.08 -5.47
CA GLY A 356 18.07 -5.04 -6.41
C GLY A 356 17.71 -4.72 -7.86
N PRO A 357 17.13 -5.67 -8.64
CA PRO A 357 16.84 -5.43 -10.05
C PRO A 357 15.76 -4.37 -10.30
N THR A 358 14.96 -4.02 -9.29
CA THR A 358 13.92 -2.98 -9.37
C THR A 358 14.41 -1.61 -8.89
N GLN A 359 15.70 -1.47 -8.58
CA GLN A 359 16.27 -0.24 -8.05
C GLN A 359 16.20 0.91 -9.04
N VAL A 360 15.57 2.01 -8.63
CA VAL A 360 15.64 3.31 -9.31
C VAL A 360 17.03 3.92 -9.03
N ARG A 361 17.64 4.46 -10.07
CA ARG A 361 18.99 5.04 -9.94
C ARG A 361 18.98 6.22 -8.96
N ASP A 362 19.93 6.22 -8.04
CA ASP A 362 20.18 7.29 -7.07
C ASP A 362 18.94 7.69 -6.23
N ALA A 363 17.98 6.79 -6.06
CA ALA A 363 16.76 7.03 -5.30
C ALA A 363 17.08 7.37 -3.84
N ARG A 364 16.61 8.53 -3.37
CA ARG A 364 16.83 9.07 -2.02
C ARG A 364 15.53 9.39 -1.30
N ILE A 365 14.54 9.89 -2.04
CA ILE A 365 13.24 10.33 -1.51
C ILE A 365 12.14 9.71 -2.34
N GLY A 366 11.17 9.09 -1.69
CA GLY A 366 10.04 8.50 -2.38
C GLY A 366 8.74 8.63 -1.60
N LEU A 367 7.63 8.51 -2.32
CA LEU A 367 6.30 8.54 -1.75
C LEU A 367 5.67 7.15 -1.82
N ALA A 368 5.05 6.72 -0.72
CA ALA A 368 4.15 5.57 -0.70
C ALA A 368 2.77 6.00 -0.23
N SER A 369 1.72 5.46 -0.86
CA SER A 369 0.34 5.80 -0.51
C SER A 369 -0.51 4.55 -0.26
N GLY A 370 -1.68 4.76 0.36
CA GLY A 370 -2.62 3.73 0.71
C GLY A 370 -4.06 4.18 0.48
N PHE A 371 -4.92 3.23 0.11
CA PHE A 371 -6.34 3.45 -0.13
C PHE A 371 -7.15 2.25 0.36
N GLY A 372 -8.21 2.46 1.08
CA GLY A 372 -9.11 1.42 1.61
C GLY A 372 -10.16 2.02 2.54
N MET A 373 -11.07 1.30 3.08
CA MET A 373 -11.81 0.14 2.58
C MET A 373 -12.86 0.65 1.59
N ILE A 374 -13.19 -0.14 0.59
CA ILE A 374 -14.22 0.25 -0.37
C ILE A 374 -15.62 0.00 0.21
N ASN A 375 -16.54 0.94 0.05
CA ASN A 375 -17.95 0.80 0.40
C ASN A 375 -18.79 1.56 -0.62
N TYR A 376 -19.83 0.96 -1.15
CA TYR A 376 -20.65 1.47 -2.25
C TYR A 376 -19.82 1.87 -3.47
N ASP A 377 -19.45 3.14 -3.59
CA ASP A 377 -18.83 3.80 -4.72
C ASP A 377 -17.54 4.55 -4.35
N ARG A 378 -16.98 4.26 -3.15
CA ARG A 378 -15.82 5.00 -2.63
C ARG A 378 -14.96 4.21 -1.66
N GLY A 379 -13.68 4.53 -1.64
CA GLY A 379 -12.79 4.14 -0.56
C GLY A 379 -12.89 5.12 0.61
N LEU A 380 -12.87 4.57 1.81
CA LEU A 380 -13.15 5.31 3.04
C LEU A 380 -11.91 5.90 3.70
N ALA A 381 -10.73 5.37 3.40
CA ALA A 381 -9.46 5.78 3.97
C ALA A 381 -8.43 6.07 2.88
N SER A 382 -7.70 7.16 3.05
CA SER A 382 -6.57 7.55 2.21
C SER A 382 -5.38 7.90 3.09
N GLY A 383 -4.19 7.48 2.71
CA GLY A 383 -2.97 7.84 3.40
C GLY A 383 -1.80 7.99 2.45
N ALA A 384 -0.79 8.73 2.85
CA ALA A 384 0.49 8.79 2.16
C ALA A 384 1.64 9.05 3.15
N ALA A 385 2.82 8.61 2.79
CA ALA A 385 4.06 8.86 3.51
C ALA A 385 5.16 9.25 2.53
N ILE A 386 5.96 10.25 2.88
CA ILE A 386 7.21 10.57 2.20
C ILE A 386 8.35 10.03 3.05
N LEU A 387 9.15 9.19 2.43
CA LEU A 387 10.26 8.46 3.04
C LEU A 387 11.59 8.90 2.43
N ALA A 388 12.64 8.94 3.25
CA ALA A 388 13.96 9.30 2.79
C ALA A 388 15.03 8.35 3.31
N GLY A 389 16.07 8.17 2.50
CA GLY A 389 17.21 7.31 2.82
C GLY A 389 18.19 7.97 3.79
N PRO A 390 19.21 7.23 4.22
CA PRO A 390 20.31 7.79 5.02
C PRO A 390 21.03 8.90 4.26
N GLY A 391 21.25 10.05 4.91
CA GLY A 391 22.00 11.15 4.31
C GLY A 391 21.20 12.11 3.43
N SER A 392 19.86 11.93 3.38
CA SER A 392 18.94 12.86 2.71
C SER A 392 18.54 13.99 3.65
#